data_0adf759f47a865b03cd09d4cee63c18c
#
_entry.id   0adf759f47a865b03cd09d4cee63c18c
#
_cell.length_a   1.000
_cell.length_b   1.000
_cell.length_c   1.000
_cell.angle_alpha   90.00
_cell.angle_beta   90.00
_cell.angle_gamma   90.00
#
_symmetry.space_group_name_H-M   'P 1'
#
loop_
_entity.id
_entity.type
_entity.pdbx_description
1 polymer ?
#
loop_
_entity_poly.entity_id
_entity_poly.type
_entity_poly.pdbx_seq_one_letter_code
_entity_poly.pdbx_strand_id
1 'polypeptide(L)'
;MSVTIQLCVGGSPVPESFYDAIGRMEIEESSDQPGALLLRLPANRTSAGDLQFVGDGTFEPMTNVTLTVTPAAQGSQAQCIFDGYVLSWQLHLDRASTASTIDIWAQDASWLMNIDDHVVEWSGQTDGQVANAIFDIYHFKHAAGNLVNDSPRHAPDGHTLFQRATDLQFLRGLARRGGKLCRVACTDTPGVRTGYFVTPAVDGQPVATISLLDPASWTLETLDFDWDVMRPTEADASQVDLTQSANAGADVATDASGLDPLDDRDYPTYLGKSSTLRLTAAADVQELAQRTAAVLAESGFFARCSGEVDADRILTILRVGDVVTIEGAGNIHSGNWLVWNVRHSFSLDSWTMRFTLVRNAMGPPGPGGTLTSMSGALAGPAEAAEL
;
A
#
# COMPACT_ATOMS: atom_id res chain seq x y z
N MET A 1 5.40 26.40 13.54
CA MET A 1 4.53 25.54 14.39
C MET A 1 5.08 24.14 14.22
N SER A 2 5.30 23.40 15.28
CA SER A 2 5.87 22.06 15.22
C SER A 2 4.75 21.01 15.15
N VAL A 3 5.02 19.92 14.44
CA VAL A 3 4.19 18.70 14.47
C VAL A 3 4.08 18.21 15.92
N THR A 4 2.91 17.78 16.33
CA THR A 4 2.71 17.14 17.63
C THR A 4 2.56 15.64 17.43
N ILE A 5 3.38 14.86 18.14
CA ILE A 5 3.40 13.40 18.09
C ILE A 5 2.98 12.88 19.45
N GLN A 6 2.07 11.92 19.49
CA GLN A 6 1.67 11.22 20.71
C GLN A 6 1.80 9.72 20.52
N LEU A 7 2.78 9.13 21.19
CA LEU A 7 2.99 7.69 21.28
C LEU A 7 2.33 7.18 22.57
N CYS A 8 1.51 6.12 22.43
CA CYS A 8 0.96 5.41 23.59
C CYS A 8 1.42 3.96 23.56
N VAL A 9 1.77 3.42 24.71
CA VAL A 9 2.16 2.02 24.92
C VAL A 9 1.28 1.43 26.00
N GLY A 10 0.67 0.28 25.76
CA GLY A 10 -0.30 -0.32 26.67
C GLY A 10 -1.51 0.57 26.96
N GLY A 11 -1.91 1.42 26.02
CA GLY A 11 -3.02 2.38 26.14
C GLY A 11 -2.70 3.65 26.93
N SER A 12 -1.47 3.81 27.42
CA SER A 12 -1.03 5.00 28.17
C SER A 12 -0.03 5.82 27.36
N PRO A 13 -0.12 7.17 27.36
CA PRO A 13 0.86 8.01 26.69
C PRO A 13 2.23 7.88 27.37
N VAL A 14 3.28 7.80 26.57
CA VAL A 14 4.65 7.81 27.08
C VAL A 14 5.01 9.19 27.64
N PRO A 15 5.88 9.27 28.66
CA PRO A 15 6.31 10.55 29.21
C PRO A 15 7.18 11.33 28.20
N GLU A 16 7.23 12.64 28.34
CA GLU A 16 7.98 13.53 27.43
C GLU A 16 9.45 13.14 27.32
N SER A 17 10.08 12.76 28.43
CA SER A 17 11.47 12.26 28.45
C SER A 17 11.71 10.99 27.65
N PHE A 18 10.66 10.26 27.26
CA PHE A 18 10.79 9.09 26.40
C PHE A 18 11.16 9.48 24.97
N TYR A 19 10.62 10.60 24.48
CA TYR A 19 10.91 11.06 23.12
C TYR A 19 12.39 11.41 22.93
N ASP A 20 13.04 11.93 23.96
CA ASP A 20 14.49 12.21 23.95
C ASP A 20 15.33 10.93 23.81
N ALA A 21 14.79 9.78 24.19
CA ALA A 21 15.45 8.50 24.07
C ALA A 21 15.26 7.83 22.70
N ILE A 22 14.36 8.33 21.86
CA ILE A 22 14.07 7.72 20.56
C ILE A 22 15.25 7.98 19.60
N GLY A 23 15.98 6.91 19.27
CA GLY A 23 17.05 6.97 18.27
C GLY A 23 16.51 6.89 16.83
N ARG A 24 15.39 6.17 16.62
CA ARG A 24 14.71 6.03 15.32
C ARG A 24 13.28 5.60 15.56
N MET A 25 12.35 6.21 14.85
CA MET A 25 10.97 5.76 14.82
C MET A 25 10.47 5.83 13.37
N GLU A 26 10.03 4.69 12.85
CA GLU A 26 9.52 4.56 11.50
C GLU A 26 8.20 3.82 11.49
N ILE A 27 7.27 4.29 10.67
CA ILE A 27 6.00 3.61 10.40
C ILE A 27 5.89 3.42 8.90
N GLU A 28 5.56 2.23 8.49
CA GLU A 28 5.29 1.90 7.10
C GLU A 28 3.84 1.46 6.94
N GLU A 29 3.12 2.13 6.05
CA GLU A 29 1.81 1.71 5.55
C GLU A 29 1.97 1.23 4.11
N SER A 30 1.33 0.11 3.76
CA SER A 30 1.39 -0.48 2.43
C SER A 30 0.02 -0.98 1.98
N SER A 31 -0.24 -0.93 0.67
CA SER A 31 -1.45 -1.47 0.06
C SER A 31 -1.48 -3.00 0.11
N ASP A 32 -0.32 -3.64 0.05
CA ASP A 32 -0.16 -5.08 -0.12
C ASP A 32 0.57 -5.79 1.01
N GLN A 33 1.10 -5.04 1.99
CA GLN A 33 1.72 -5.57 3.19
C GLN A 33 1.02 -5.05 4.46
N PRO A 34 1.07 -5.78 5.58
CA PRO A 34 0.65 -5.23 6.86
C PRO A 34 1.47 -4.00 7.23
N GLY A 35 0.83 -3.04 7.89
CA GLY A 35 1.53 -1.88 8.43
C GLY A 35 2.50 -2.29 9.55
N ALA A 36 3.65 -1.61 9.63
CA ALA A 36 4.70 -1.92 10.58
C ALA A 36 5.22 -0.66 11.27
N LEU A 37 5.65 -0.83 12.52
CA LEU A 37 6.37 0.19 13.28
C LEU A 37 7.72 -0.38 13.72
N LEU A 38 8.77 0.40 13.50
CA LEU A 38 10.10 0.19 14.07
C LEU A 38 10.41 1.31 15.06
N LEU A 39 10.73 0.95 16.29
CA LEU A 39 11.17 1.88 17.32
C LEU A 39 12.54 1.43 17.84
N ARG A 40 13.54 2.30 17.72
CA ARG A 40 14.89 2.08 18.27
C ARG A 40 15.10 2.94 19.49
N LEU A 41 15.45 2.30 20.61
CA LEU A 41 15.73 2.94 21.88
C LEU A 41 17.14 2.54 22.38
N PRO A 42 17.80 3.38 23.21
CA PRO A 42 19.04 3.00 23.87
C PRO A 42 18.77 1.93 24.94
N ALA A 43 19.63 0.91 24.98
CA ALA A 43 19.60 -0.14 26.02
C ALA A 43 20.65 0.13 27.12
N ASN A 44 20.52 1.30 27.78
CA ASN A 44 21.45 1.72 28.82
C ASN A 44 21.26 0.86 30.08
N ARG A 45 22.35 0.66 30.86
CA ARG A 45 22.25 0.00 32.16
C ARG A 45 21.65 0.97 33.19
N THR A 46 20.66 0.47 33.90
CA THR A 46 20.08 1.17 35.05
C THR A 46 21.01 1.10 36.26
N SER A 47 20.73 1.90 37.28
CA SER A 47 21.46 1.84 38.58
C SER A 47 21.30 0.50 39.31
N ALA A 48 20.23 -0.24 39.00
CA ALA A 48 20.00 -1.58 39.50
C ALA A 48 20.75 -2.70 38.74
N GLY A 49 21.47 -2.33 37.67
CA GLY A 49 22.25 -3.24 36.85
C GLY A 49 21.47 -3.91 35.72
N ASP A 50 20.19 -3.64 35.57
CA ASP A 50 19.33 -4.10 34.49
C ASP A 50 19.41 -3.16 33.28
N LEU A 51 18.77 -3.54 32.16
CA LEU A 51 18.72 -2.76 30.93
C LEU A 51 17.42 -1.98 30.85
N GLN A 52 17.52 -0.70 30.52
CA GLN A 52 16.36 0.16 30.28
C GLN A 52 15.54 -0.36 29.10
N PHE A 53 14.21 -0.33 29.20
CA PHE A 53 13.23 -0.77 28.21
C PHE A 53 13.26 -2.28 27.88
N VAL A 54 14.05 -3.09 28.54
CA VAL A 54 14.15 -4.54 28.26
C VAL A 54 13.43 -5.40 29.29
N GLY A 55 13.54 -5.05 30.56
CA GLY A 55 12.98 -5.84 31.67
C GLY A 55 11.88 -5.15 32.47
N ASP A 56 11.46 -3.97 32.05
CA ASP A 56 10.49 -3.14 32.78
C ASP A 56 9.01 -3.42 32.41
N GLY A 57 8.76 -4.35 31.49
CA GLY A 57 7.43 -4.72 31.03
C GLY A 57 6.79 -3.76 30.03
N THR A 58 7.49 -2.70 29.63
CA THR A 58 6.91 -1.67 28.73
C THR A 58 6.59 -2.23 27.34
N PHE A 59 7.49 -3.06 26.76
CA PHE A 59 7.37 -3.60 25.43
C PHE A 59 7.28 -5.14 25.44
N GLU A 60 6.45 -5.68 26.28
CA GLU A 60 6.16 -7.11 26.24
C GLU A 60 5.44 -7.51 24.94
N PRO A 61 5.56 -8.78 24.52
CA PRO A 61 4.82 -9.28 23.37
C PRO A 61 3.33 -8.98 23.49
N MET A 62 2.70 -8.59 22.38
CA MET A 62 1.29 -8.22 22.28
C MET A 62 0.88 -6.94 23.02
N THR A 63 1.82 -6.17 23.55
CA THR A 63 1.51 -4.82 24.05
C THR A 63 1.04 -3.94 22.88
N ASN A 64 -0.12 -3.28 23.05
CA ASN A 64 -0.66 -2.36 22.08
C ASN A 64 0.20 -1.09 22.01
N VAL A 65 0.52 -0.65 20.79
CA VAL A 65 1.23 0.59 20.51
C VAL A 65 0.42 1.40 19.52
N THR A 66 0.18 2.67 19.84
CA THR A 66 -0.50 3.60 18.92
C THR A 66 0.32 4.86 18.75
N LEU A 67 0.34 5.39 17.53
CA LEU A 67 0.95 6.68 17.21
C LEU A 67 -0.08 7.61 16.57
N THR A 68 -0.26 8.77 17.20
CA THR A 68 -1.10 9.85 16.70
C THR A 68 -0.23 11.06 16.35
N VAL A 69 -0.51 11.65 15.20
CA VAL A 69 0.23 12.82 14.68
C VAL A 69 -0.76 13.93 14.37
N THR A 70 -0.40 15.14 14.74
CA THR A 70 -1.14 16.36 14.37
C THR A 70 -0.22 17.22 13.51
N PRO A 71 -0.53 17.41 12.21
CA PRO A 71 0.25 18.29 11.34
C PRO A 71 0.31 19.72 11.85
N ALA A 72 1.36 20.43 11.48
CA ALA A 72 1.58 21.83 11.91
C ALA A 72 0.61 22.86 11.29
N ALA A 73 -0.17 22.46 10.27
CA ALA A 73 -1.14 23.35 9.64
C ALA A 73 -2.24 23.79 10.62
N GLN A 74 -2.64 25.05 10.51
CA GLN A 74 -3.69 25.60 11.38
C GLN A 74 -5.02 24.87 11.18
N GLY A 75 -5.60 24.37 12.28
CA GLY A 75 -6.87 23.65 12.25
C GLY A 75 -6.76 22.16 11.90
N SER A 76 -5.53 21.65 11.78
CA SER A 76 -5.31 20.20 11.56
C SER A 76 -5.86 19.38 12.71
N GLN A 77 -6.48 18.27 12.37
CA GLN A 77 -6.95 17.28 13.34
C GLN A 77 -5.85 16.24 13.58
N ALA A 78 -5.82 15.70 14.80
CA ALA A 78 -4.98 14.57 15.13
C ALA A 78 -5.41 13.33 14.34
N GLN A 79 -4.46 12.59 13.78
CA GLN A 79 -4.69 11.35 13.05
C GLN A 79 -3.87 10.22 13.66
N CYS A 80 -4.50 9.10 13.93
CA CYS A 80 -3.81 7.88 14.31
C CYS A 80 -3.22 7.24 13.05
N ILE A 81 -1.89 7.26 12.94
CA ILE A 81 -1.19 6.70 11.77
C ILE A 81 -0.70 5.27 12.01
N PHE A 82 -0.66 4.82 13.26
CA PHE A 82 -0.34 3.44 13.62
C PHE A 82 -1.14 3.00 14.85
N ASP A 83 -1.70 1.79 14.77
CA ASP A 83 -2.35 1.11 15.87
C ASP A 83 -2.12 -0.40 15.71
N GLY A 84 -1.24 -0.95 16.53
CA GLY A 84 -0.80 -2.33 16.39
C GLY A 84 -0.27 -2.92 17.68
N TYR A 85 0.49 -4.01 17.54
CA TYR A 85 0.98 -4.81 18.65
C TYR A 85 2.47 -5.11 18.51
N VAL A 86 3.19 -5.04 19.61
CA VAL A 86 4.60 -5.46 19.68
C VAL A 86 4.68 -6.96 19.41
N LEU A 87 5.46 -7.35 18.39
CA LEU A 87 5.63 -8.75 18.00
C LEU A 87 7.02 -9.28 18.26
N SER A 88 8.03 -8.43 18.19
CA SER A 88 9.41 -8.84 18.42
C SER A 88 10.28 -7.65 18.82
N TRP A 89 11.41 -7.96 19.42
CA TRP A 89 12.48 -7.00 19.65
C TRP A 89 13.84 -7.66 19.44
N GLN A 90 14.81 -6.84 19.09
CA GLN A 90 16.20 -7.25 18.94
C GLN A 90 17.08 -6.36 19.84
N LEU A 91 17.75 -7.00 20.79
CA LEU A 91 18.69 -6.33 21.67
C LEU A 91 20.11 -6.43 21.08
N HIS A 92 20.75 -5.28 20.88
CA HIS A 92 22.14 -5.15 20.49
C HIS A 92 22.94 -4.61 21.69
N LEU A 93 23.84 -5.42 22.22
CA LEU A 93 24.74 -5.01 23.31
C LEU A 93 26.12 -4.74 22.77
N ASP A 94 26.59 -3.51 22.94
CA ASP A 94 27.94 -3.10 22.61
C ASP A 94 28.82 -3.02 23.87
N ARG A 95 30.14 -3.23 23.69
CA ARG A 95 31.09 -3.07 24.79
C ARG A 95 31.09 -1.65 25.36
N ALA A 96 30.92 -0.65 24.50
CA ALA A 96 30.64 0.72 24.90
C ALA A 96 29.15 0.80 25.26
N SER A 97 28.83 0.87 26.55
CA SER A 97 27.44 0.82 27.05
C SER A 97 26.48 1.85 26.40
N THR A 98 27.01 2.96 25.87
CA THR A 98 26.26 4.01 25.20
C THR A 98 25.86 3.67 23.75
N ALA A 99 26.43 2.61 23.16
CA ALA A 99 26.09 2.16 21.80
C ALA A 99 25.09 0.98 21.80
N SER A 100 24.70 0.50 22.98
CA SER A 100 23.70 -0.58 23.09
C SER A 100 22.31 -0.06 22.75
N THR A 101 21.56 -0.84 21.96
CA THR A 101 20.20 -0.45 21.50
C THR A 101 19.24 -1.63 21.57
N ILE A 102 17.96 -1.32 21.67
CA ILE A 102 16.86 -2.25 21.45
C ILE A 102 16.00 -1.75 20.28
N ASP A 103 15.79 -2.61 19.29
CA ASP A 103 14.89 -2.42 18.18
C ASP A 103 13.58 -3.17 18.48
N ILE A 104 12.48 -2.44 18.53
CA ILE A 104 11.14 -2.95 18.82
C ILE A 104 10.34 -2.92 17.52
N TRP A 105 9.78 -4.08 17.15
CA TRP A 105 8.96 -4.25 15.97
C TRP A 105 7.51 -4.49 16.36
N ALA A 106 6.62 -3.68 15.79
CA ALA A 106 5.18 -3.85 15.94
C ALA A 106 4.53 -3.94 14.56
N GLN A 107 3.43 -4.68 14.48
CA GLN A 107 2.61 -4.81 13.29
C GLN A 107 1.22 -4.26 13.58
N ASP A 108 0.54 -3.73 12.57
CA ASP A 108 -0.83 -3.25 12.69
C ASP A 108 -1.80 -4.34 13.17
N ALA A 109 -3.03 -3.95 13.46
CA ALA A 109 -4.02 -4.85 14.03
C ALA A 109 -4.42 -6.02 13.13
N SER A 110 -4.01 -6.04 11.85
CA SER A 110 -4.22 -7.20 10.97
C SER A 110 -3.49 -8.44 11.48
N TRP A 111 -2.48 -8.28 12.34
CA TRP A 111 -1.82 -9.38 13.02
C TRP A 111 -2.81 -10.29 13.75
N LEU A 112 -3.84 -9.74 14.38
CA LEU A 112 -4.86 -10.52 15.09
C LEU A 112 -5.57 -11.53 14.17
N MET A 113 -5.69 -11.19 12.89
CA MET A 113 -6.29 -12.04 11.86
C MET A 113 -5.33 -13.13 11.34
N ASN A 114 -4.08 -13.13 11.79
CA ASN A 114 -3.03 -14.05 11.31
C ASN A 114 -2.55 -15.03 12.40
N ILE A 115 -3.27 -15.14 13.52
CA ILE A 115 -2.87 -15.96 14.66
C ILE A 115 -3.29 -17.43 14.45
N ASP A 116 -4.53 -17.64 14.07
CA ASP A 116 -5.13 -18.98 14.01
C ASP A 116 -5.54 -19.36 12.57
N ASP A 117 -5.32 -20.61 12.20
CA ASP A 117 -5.86 -21.19 10.98
C ASP A 117 -7.33 -21.59 11.17
N HIS A 118 -8.15 -21.25 10.20
CA HIS A 118 -9.56 -21.56 10.17
C HIS A 118 -9.92 -22.52 9.03
N VAL A 119 -10.86 -23.43 9.28
CA VAL A 119 -11.50 -24.28 8.27
C VAL A 119 -12.99 -23.96 8.27
N VAL A 120 -13.41 -23.08 7.38
CA VAL A 120 -14.78 -22.56 7.31
C VAL A 120 -15.32 -22.64 5.89
N GLU A 121 -16.58 -22.99 5.75
CA GLU A 121 -17.34 -22.89 4.51
C GLU A 121 -18.14 -21.60 4.46
N TRP A 122 -17.92 -20.78 3.44
CA TRP A 122 -18.61 -19.52 3.21
C TRP A 122 -19.64 -19.68 2.09
N SER A 123 -20.83 -20.17 2.41
CA SER A 123 -21.90 -20.42 1.45
C SER A 123 -22.88 -19.26 1.36
N GLY A 124 -23.35 -18.94 0.16
CA GLY A 124 -24.37 -17.92 -0.10
C GLY A 124 -23.93 -16.47 0.11
N GLN A 125 -22.62 -16.21 0.28
CA GLN A 125 -22.06 -14.88 0.51
C GLN A 125 -21.18 -14.47 -0.69
N THR A 126 -21.00 -13.16 -0.85
CA THR A 126 -20.00 -12.57 -1.75
C THR A 126 -18.66 -12.41 -1.02
N ASP A 127 -17.57 -12.19 -1.75
CA ASP A 127 -16.24 -11.97 -1.15
C ASP A 127 -16.22 -10.81 -0.16
N GLY A 128 -16.90 -9.69 -0.50
CA GLY A 128 -17.02 -8.53 0.38
C GLY A 128 -17.86 -8.80 1.63
N GLN A 129 -18.92 -9.61 1.51
CA GLN A 129 -19.71 -10.02 2.67
C GLN A 129 -18.89 -10.92 3.60
N VAL A 130 -18.10 -11.83 3.05
CA VAL A 130 -17.16 -12.67 3.81
C VAL A 130 -16.12 -11.82 4.50
N ALA A 131 -15.55 -10.83 3.80
CA ALA A 131 -14.58 -9.92 4.38
C ALA A 131 -15.16 -9.14 5.56
N ASN A 132 -16.37 -8.60 5.43
CA ASN A 132 -17.03 -7.88 6.50
C ASN A 132 -17.35 -8.80 7.70
N ALA A 133 -17.81 -10.04 7.45
CA ALA A 133 -18.08 -11.00 8.51
C ALA A 133 -16.80 -11.37 9.29
N ILE A 134 -15.67 -11.48 8.62
CA ILE A 134 -14.37 -11.70 9.28
C ILE A 134 -13.94 -10.46 10.06
N PHE A 135 -14.07 -9.25 9.50
CA PHE A 135 -13.75 -8.00 10.22
C PHE A 135 -14.58 -7.82 11.49
N ASP A 136 -15.85 -8.26 11.50
CA ASP A 136 -16.72 -8.23 12.69
C ASP A 136 -16.17 -9.08 13.85
N ILE A 137 -15.51 -10.21 13.56
CA ILE A 137 -14.88 -11.06 14.59
C ILE A 137 -13.84 -10.27 15.39
N TYR A 138 -13.12 -9.36 14.73
CA TYR A 138 -12.06 -8.54 15.32
C TYR A 138 -12.55 -7.13 15.72
N HIS A 139 -13.85 -6.87 15.64
CA HIS A 139 -14.47 -5.57 15.94
C HIS A 139 -13.90 -4.42 15.08
N PHE A 140 -13.51 -4.70 13.85
CA PHE A 140 -13.09 -3.68 12.89
C PHE A 140 -14.32 -3.06 12.21
N LYS A 141 -14.28 -1.74 11.99
CA LYS A 141 -15.28 -1.08 11.14
C LYS A 141 -15.11 -1.53 9.70
N HIS A 142 -16.18 -1.53 8.94
CA HIS A 142 -16.15 -1.82 7.52
C HIS A 142 -15.90 -0.54 6.72
N ALA A 143 -14.96 -0.57 5.78
CA ALA A 143 -14.83 0.50 4.81
C ALA A 143 -16.06 0.52 3.88
N ALA A 144 -16.52 1.70 3.50
CA ALA A 144 -17.70 1.87 2.65
C ALA A 144 -17.58 1.17 1.28
N GLY A 145 -16.35 1.02 0.77
CA GLY A 145 -16.06 0.37 -0.50
C GLY A 145 -16.00 -1.16 -0.48
N ASN A 146 -16.14 -1.83 0.68
CA ASN A 146 -15.96 -3.28 0.77
C ASN A 146 -16.93 -4.10 -0.11
N LEU A 147 -18.15 -3.58 -0.29
CA LEU A 147 -19.19 -4.22 -1.12
C LEU A 147 -19.29 -3.64 -2.53
N VAL A 148 -18.43 -2.70 -2.88
CA VAL A 148 -18.37 -2.14 -4.24
C VAL A 148 -17.58 -3.08 -5.14
N ASN A 149 -18.02 -3.26 -6.38
CA ASN A 149 -17.42 -4.19 -7.35
C ASN A 149 -17.18 -5.58 -6.73
N ASP A 150 -18.22 -6.12 -6.09
CA ASP A 150 -18.12 -7.35 -5.33
C ASP A 150 -18.25 -8.61 -6.21
N SER A 151 -17.83 -9.76 -5.68
CA SER A 151 -17.94 -11.04 -6.37
C SER A 151 -19.39 -11.49 -6.51
N PRO A 152 -19.68 -12.45 -7.44
CA PRO A 152 -20.89 -13.24 -7.37
C PRO A 152 -21.01 -13.95 -6.00
N ARG A 153 -22.23 -14.41 -5.67
CA ARG A 153 -22.43 -15.22 -4.46
C ARG A 153 -21.90 -16.64 -4.66
N HIS A 154 -21.18 -17.13 -3.67
CA HIS A 154 -20.72 -18.52 -3.64
C HIS A 154 -21.88 -19.44 -3.32
N ALA A 155 -22.54 -20.00 -4.34
CA ALA A 155 -23.70 -20.87 -4.18
C ALA A 155 -23.30 -22.34 -3.98
N PRO A 156 -24.02 -23.10 -3.14
CA PRO A 156 -23.69 -24.51 -2.87
C PRO A 156 -23.77 -25.43 -4.11
N ASP A 157 -24.59 -25.07 -5.07
CA ASP A 157 -24.79 -25.80 -6.34
C ASP A 157 -23.78 -25.38 -7.44
N GLY A 158 -22.96 -24.38 -7.19
CA GLY A 158 -21.91 -23.90 -8.07
C GLY A 158 -20.53 -24.15 -7.50
N HIS A 159 -19.93 -23.10 -6.97
CA HIS A 159 -18.60 -23.12 -6.38
C HIS A 159 -18.64 -22.71 -4.92
N THR A 160 -18.41 -23.66 -4.01
CA THR A 160 -18.36 -23.40 -2.58
C THR A 160 -17.01 -22.79 -2.20
N LEU A 161 -17.05 -21.68 -1.50
CA LEU A 161 -15.84 -21.01 -0.99
C LEU A 161 -15.42 -21.63 0.35
N PHE A 162 -14.23 -22.21 0.39
CA PHE A 162 -13.62 -22.75 1.60
C PHE A 162 -12.42 -21.94 2.03
N GLN A 163 -12.43 -21.51 3.26
CA GLN A 163 -11.26 -21.00 3.96
C GLN A 163 -10.46 -22.18 4.53
N ARG A 164 -9.14 -22.19 4.30
CA ARG A 164 -8.17 -23.13 4.88
C ARG A 164 -6.86 -22.42 5.11
N ALA A 165 -6.92 -21.34 5.87
CA ALA A 165 -5.81 -20.47 6.18
C ALA A 165 -6.19 -19.54 7.33
N THR A 166 -5.27 -18.72 7.78
CA THR A 166 -5.60 -17.60 8.67
C THR A 166 -6.53 -16.62 7.97
N ASP A 167 -7.30 -15.85 8.72
CA ASP A 167 -8.25 -14.88 8.17
C ASP A 167 -7.55 -13.85 7.28
N LEU A 168 -6.37 -13.38 7.68
CA LEU A 168 -5.60 -12.43 6.89
C LEU A 168 -5.13 -13.01 5.55
N GLN A 169 -4.57 -14.20 5.57
CA GLN A 169 -4.09 -14.87 4.35
C GLN A 169 -5.25 -15.17 3.39
N PHE A 170 -6.37 -15.63 3.94
CA PHE A 170 -7.56 -15.93 3.17
C PHE A 170 -8.13 -14.66 2.50
N LEU A 171 -8.35 -13.58 3.26
CA LEU A 171 -8.88 -12.32 2.71
C LEU A 171 -7.94 -11.69 1.68
N ARG A 172 -6.63 -11.76 1.91
CA ARG A 172 -5.65 -11.27 0.91
C ARG A 172 -5.68 -12.09 -0.37
N GLY A 173 -5.86 -13.40 -0.26
CA GLY A 173 -6.07 -14.29 -1.41
C GLY A 173 -7.34 -13.95 -2.19
N LEU A 174 -8.46 -13.70 -1.50
CA LEU A 174 -9.72 -13.25 -2.11
C LEU A 174 -9.57 -11.87 -2.76
N ALA A 175 -8.97 -10.93 -2.06
CA ALA A 175 -8.75 -9.57 -2.56
C ALA A 175 -7.96 -9.58 -3.87
N ARG A 176 -6.82 -10.29 -3.91
CA ARG A 176 -6.01 -10.42 -5.13
C ARG A 176 -6.79 -11.05 -6.28
N ARG A 177 -7.62 -12.05 -5.98
CA ARG A 177 -8.47 -12.70 -6.97
C ARG A 177 -9.51 -11.75 -7.57
N GLY A 178 -10.02 -10.82 -6.75
CA GLY A 178 -11.04 -9.85 -7.14
C GLY A 178 -10.50 -8.47 -7.56
N GLY A 179 -9.18 -8.29 -7.69
CA GLY A 179 -8.58 -6.98 -7.98
C GLY A 179 -8.75 -5.96 -6.85
N LYS A 180 -8.93 -6.44 -5.62
CA LYS A 180 -9.10 -5.63 -4.42
C LYS A 180 -7.84 -5.61 -3.55
N LEU A 181 -7.77 -4.64 -2.67
CA LEU A 181 -6.76 -4.52 -1.61
C LEU A 181 -7.37 -4.94 -0.28
N CYS A 182 -6.63 -5.71 0.52
CA CYS A 182 -7.04 -6.09 1.87
C CYS A 182 -6.03 -5.58 2.89
N ARG A 183 -6.45 -4.64 3.72
CA ARG A 183 -5.64 -4.05 4.79
C ARG A 183 -6.49 -3.64 5.99
N VAL A 184 -5.85 -3.45 7.13
CA VAL A 184 -6.45 -2.86 8.31
C VAL A 184 -5.70 -1.57 8.63
N ALA A 185 -6.41 -0.48 8.82
CA ALA A 185 -5.80 0.79 9.19
C ALA A 185 -6.52 1.41 10.38
N CYS A 186 -5.78 2.15 11.19
CA CYS A 186 -6.37 3.02 12.20
C CYS A 186 -7.02 4.23 11.53
N THR A 187 -8.04 4.74 12.18
CA THR A 187 -8.70 6.00 11.82
C THR A 187 -8.12 7.14 12.68
N ASP A 188 -8.82 8.25 12.77
CA ASP A 188 -8.38 9.42 13.55
C ASP A 188 -8.21 9.12 15.05
N THR A 189 -8.90 8.09 15.55
CA THR A 189 -8.93 7.75 16.98
C THR A 189 -8.22 6.42 17.22
N PRO A 190 -7.21 6.36 18.12
CA PRO A 190 -6.62 5.09 18.57
C PRO A 190 -7.66 4.10 19.08
N GLY A 191 -7.49 2.82 18.75
CA GLY A 191 -8.43 1.74 19.08
C GLY A 191 -9.59 1.60 18.09
N VAL A 192 -9.82 2.59 17.22
CA VAL A 192 -10.81 2.49 16.16
C VAL A 192 -10.10 2.08 14.86
N ARG A 193 -10.37 0.87 14.42
CA ARG A 193 -9.72 0.23 13.27
C ARG A 193 -10.73 -0.06 12.19
N THR A 194 -10.33 0.12 10.94
CA THR A 194 -11.17 -0.15 9.77
C THR A 194 -10.55 -1.22 8.91
N GLY A 195 -11.33 -2.24 8.59
CA GLY A 195 -10.99 -3.28 7.63
C GLY A 195 -11.38 -2.83 6.22
N TYR A 196 -10.41 -2.81 5.34
CA TYR A 196 -10.54 -2.46 3.94
C TYR A 196 -10.46 -3.72 3.09
N PHE A 197 -11.45 -3.93 2.25
CA PHE A 197 -11.50 -4.95 1.21
C PHE A 197 -12.00 -4.26 -0.06
N VAL A 198 -11.21 -3.36 -0.61
CA VAL A 198 -11.64 -2.33 -1.56
C VAL A 198 -10.91 -2.40 -2.88
N THR A 199 -11.60 -2.06 -3.97
CA THR A 199 -10.95 -1.72 -5.23
C THR A 199 -10.11 -0.44 -5.04
N PRO A 200 -8.91 -0.33 -5.62
CA PRO A 200 -8.14 0.91 -5.55
C PRO A 200 -8.96 2.11 -6.04
N ALA A 201 -9.08 3.14 -5.21
CA ALA A 201 -9.84 4.35 -5.54
C ALA A 201 -8.95 5.30 -6.36
N VAL A 202 -9.10 5.29 -7.68
CA VAL A 202 -8.35 6.15 -8.61
C VAL A 202 -9.07 7.46 -8.93
N ASP A 203 -10.34 7.59 -8.54
CA ASP A 203 -11.23 8.74 -8.74
C ASP A 203 -11.24 9.73 -7.56
N GLY A 204 -10.40 9.49 -6.54
CA GLY A 204 -10.30 10.33 -5.35
C GLY A 204 -9.84 11.76 -5.66
N GLN A 205 -10.34 12.74 -4.90
CA GLN A 205 -9.80 14.09 -4.96
C GLN A 205 -8.39 14.11 -4.36
N PRO A 206 -7.42 14.79 -4.99
CA PRO A 206 -6.07 14.87 -4.47
C PRO A 206 -6.04 15.51 -3.08
N VAL A 207 -5.37 14.84 -2.13
CA VAL A 207 -5.19 15.34 -0.75
C VAL A 207 -4.03 16.34 -0.66
N ALA A 208 -3.10 16.32 -1.61
CA ALA A 208 -1.94 17.18 -1.67
C ALA A 208 -1.45 17.35 -3.11
N THR A 209 -0.71 18.45 -3.33
CA THR A 209 0.02 18.71 -4.57
C THR A 209 1.51 18.73 -4.27
N ILE A 210 2.27 17.94 -5.01
CA ILE A 210 3.74 17.90 -4.99
C ILE A 210 4.22 18.66 -6.20
N SER A 211 4.74 19.89 -6.00
CA SER A 211 5.13 20.77 -7.10
C SER A 211 6.65 20.82 -7.28
N LEU A 212 7.09 20.71 -8.52
CA LEU A 212 8.48 20.89 -8.96
C LEU A 212 8.68 22.22 -9.71
N LEU A 213 7.64 23.06 -9.80
CA LEU A 213 7.67 24.28 -10.64
C LEU A 213 8.52 25.39 -10.04
N ASP A 214 8.54 25.52 -8.72
CA ASP A 214 9.30 26.55 -8.03
C ASP A 214 10.27 25.92 -7.02
N PRO A 215 11.59 26.01 -7.23
CA PRO A 215 12.58 25.46 -6.31
C PRO A 215 12.47 26.00 -4.87
N ALA A 216 11.93 27.21 -4.67
CA ALA A 216 11.73 27.78 -3.34
C ALA A 216 10.56 27.12 -2.59
N SER A 217 9.62 26.54 -3.32
CA SER A 217 8.46 25.81 -2.78
C SER A 217 8.60 24.30 -2.85
N TRP A 218 9.75 23.78 -3.28
CA TRP A 218 9.97 22.33 -3.33
C TRP A 218 9.81 21.71 -1.94
N THR A 219 8.89 20.77 -1.89
CA THR A 219 8.64 19.95 -0.70
C THR A 219 9.43 18.63 -0.74
N LEU A 220 10.05 18.35 -1.89
CA LEU A 220 10.72 17.10 -2.20
C LEU A 220 12.21 17.14 -1.94
N GLU A 221 12.74 16.03 -1.47
CA GLU A 221 14.17 15.72 -1.46
C GLU A 221 14.59 15.01 -2.77
N THR A 222 13.81 14.00 -3.16
CA THR A 222 14.05 13.21 -4.37
C THR A 222 12.74 12.80 -5.01
N LEU A 223 12.75 12.57 -6.34
CA LEU A 223 11.62 12.04 -7.09
C LEU A 223 12.13 11.21 -8.27
N ASP A 224 11.86 9.92 -8.24
CA ASP A 224 12.26 8.97 -9.26
C ASP A 224 11.02 8.38 -9.93
N PHE A 225 11.04 8.29 -11.26
CA PHE A 225 9.95 7.72 -12.05
C PHE A 225 10.43 6.47 -12.76
N ASP A 226 9.66 5.39 -12.61
CA ASP A 226 9.86 4.10 -13.27
C ASP A 226 8.58 3.69 -14.00
N TRP A 227 8.71 2.95 -15.09
CA TRP A 227 7.58 2.31 -15.74
C TRP A 227 7.97 0.92 -16.26
N ASP A 228 7.02 -0.01 -16.22
CA ASP A 228 7.20 -1.39 -16.63
C ASP A 228 6.11 -1.77 -17.64
N VAL A 229 6.52 -1.99 -18.87
CA VAL A 229 5.65 -2.39 -19.98
C VAL A 229 5.68 -3.90 -20.26
N MET A 230 6.29 -4.69 -19.37
CA MET A 230 6.31 -6.15 -19.48
C MET A 230 5.06 -6.80 -18.83
N ARG A 231 3.91 -6.18 -18.99
CA ARG A 231 2.65 -6.58 -18.36
C ARG A 231 1.61 -6.88 -19.42
N PRO A 232 0.63 -7.77 -19.16
CA PRO A 232 -0.44 -8.01 -20.10
C PRO A 232 -1.35 -6.79 -20.25
N THR A 233 -1.78 -6.53 -21.49
CA THR A 233 -2.79 -5.52 -21.83
C THR A 233 -4.14 -6.13 -22.11
N GLU A 234 -4.18 -7.43 -22.35
CA GLU A 234 -5.39 -8.22 -22.60
C GLU A 234 -5.33 -9.48 -21.75
N ALA A 235 -6.45 -9.97 -21.29
CA ALA A 235 -6.56 -11.25 -20.66
C ALA A 235 -7.66 -12.09 -21.34
N ASP A 236 -7.30 -13.30 -21.67
CA ASP A 236 -8.19 -14.30 -22.28
C ASP A 236 -8.38 -15.45 -21.29
N ALA A 237 -9.60 -15.73 -20.91
CA ALA A 237 -9.90 -16.75 -19.95
C ALA A 237 -10.85 -17.80 -20.51
N SER A 238 -10.51 -19.08 -20.33
CA SER A 238 -11.31 -20.19 -20.78
C SER A 238 -11.58 -21.19 -19.66
N GLN A 239 -12.79 -21.74 -19.65
CA GLN A 239 -13.22 -22.76 -18.73
C GLN A 239 -13.81 -23.94 -19.52
N VAL A 240 -13.58 -25.15 -19.04
CA VAL A 240 -14.25 -26.36 -19.53
C VAL A 240 -15.42 -26.66 -18.58
N ASP A 241 -16.64 -26.58 -19.10
CA ASP A 241 -17.82 -27.06 -18.37
C ASP A 241 -17.90 -28.58 -18.47
N LEU A 242 -17.58 -29.23 -17.36
CA LEU A 242 -17.63 -30.69 -17.27
C LEU A 242 -19.07 -31.25 -17.29
N THR A 243 -20.08 -30.42 -17.06
CA THR A 243 -21.49 -30.83 -17.01
C THR A 243 -22.15 -30.78 -18.37
N GLN A 244 -21.69 -29.94 -19.29
CA GLN A 244 -22.31 -29.73 -20.60
C GLN A 244 -21.51 -30.21 -21.82
N SER A 245 -20.36 -30.82 -21.63
CA SER A 245 -19.46 -31.29 -22.71
C SER A 245 -19.14 -30.23 -23.78
N ALA A 246 -19.37 -28.97 -23.49
CA ALA A 246 -19.08 -27.82 -24.33
C ALA A 246 -18.02 -26.96 -23.67
N ASN A 247 -17.09 -26.43 -24.45
CA ASN A 247 -16.23 -25.36 -23.98
C ASN A 247 -17.11 -24.15 -23.74
N ALA A 248 -17.48 -23.89 -22.48
CA ALA A 248 -18.01 -22.60 -22.09
C ALA A 248 -16.82 -21.64 -22.04
N GLY A 249 -16.38 -21.21 -23.20
CA GLY A 249 -15.43 -20.11 -23.31
C GLY A 249 -16.17 -18.85 -22.86
N ALA A 250 -15.83 -18.31 -21.73
CA ALA A 250 -16.04 -16.90 -21.54
C ALA A 250 -14.88 -16.23 -22.30
N ASP A 251 -15.12 -15.87 -23.55
CA ASP A 251 -14.25 -14.92 -24.24
C ASP A 251 -14.42 -13.56 -23.53
N VAL A 252 -13.74 -13.42 -22.41
CA VAL A 252 -13.57 -12.12 -21.77
C VAL A 252 -12.28 -11.54 -22.34
N ALA A 253 -12.31 -11.23 -23.61
CA ALA A 253 -11.35 -10.32 -24.19
C ALA A 253 -11.70 -8.93 -23.68
N THR A 254 -11.10 -8.48 -22.61
CA THR A 254 -11.26 -7.12 -22.15
C THR A 254 -9.90 -6.47 -22.05
N ASP A 255 -9.78 -5.35 -22.70
CA ASP A 255 -8.90 -4.25 -22.41
C ASP A 255 -9.38 -3.44 -21.16
N ALA A 256 -10.50 -3.81 -20.58
CA ALA A 256 -11.14 -3.11 -19.48
C ALA A 256 -10.69 -3.67 -18.14
N SER A 257 -9.79 -2.94 -17.47
CA SER A 257 -9.40 -3.19 -16.08
C SER A 257 -10.53 -2.92 -15.06
N GLY A 258 -11.62 -2.26 -15.48
CA GLY A 258 -12.67 -1.78 -14.58
C GLY A 258 -12.25 -0.60 -13.69
N LEU A 259 -11.04 -0.06 -13.89
CA LEU A 259 -10.55 1.13 -13.21
C LEU A 259 -10.49 2.29 -14.19
N ASP A 260 -10.95 3.46 -13.77
CA ASP A 260 -10.79 4.69 -14.54
C ASP A 260 -9.30 5.03 -14.69
N PRO A 261 -8.85 5.51 -15.84
CA PRO A 261 -7.48 5.93 -16.02
C PRO A 261 -7.22 7.25 -15.28
N LEU A 262 -6.06 7.33 -14.60
CA LEU A 262 -5.63 8.55 -13.89
C LEU A 262 -5.15 9.67 -14.83
N ASP A 263 -5.09 9.42 -16.15
CA ASP A 263 -4.71 10.38 -17.18
C ASP A 263 -5.17 9.91 -18.59
N ASP A 264 -4.83 10.66 -19.63
CA ASP A 264 -5.33 10.52 -21.00
C ASP A 264 -5.00 9.18 -21.68
N ARG A 265 -3.87 8.55 -21.36
CA ARG A 265 -3.44 7.28 -21.98
C ARG A 265 -3.31 6.18 -20.95
N ASP A 266 -4.26 5.28 -20.94
CA ASP A 266 -4.20 4.03 -20.18
C ASP A 266 -3.04 3.12 -20.66
N TYR A 267 -2.77 2.04 -19.94
CA TYR A 267 -1.64 1.18 -20.23
C TYR A 267 -1.66 0.56 -21.64
N PRO A 268 -2.77 0.00 -22.17
CA PRO A 268 -2.83 -0.50 -23.53
C PRO A 268 -2.54 0.59 -24.58
N THR A 269 -3.12 1.77 -24.41
CA THR A 269 -2.90 2.91 -25.29
C THR A 269 -1.47 3.43 -25.22
N TYR A 270 -0.87 3.45 -24.04
CA TYR A 270 0.52 3.87 -23.84
C TYR A 270 1.50 2.90 -24.50
N LEU A 271 1.31 1.60 -24.32
CA LEU A 271 2.16 0.58 -24.92
C LEU A 271 2.03 0.51 -26.45
N GLY A 272 0.83 0.75 -26.99
CA GLY A 272 0.55 0.70 -28.42
C GLY A 272 0.69 -0.69 -29.08
N LYS A 273 0.74 -1.73 -28.27
CA LYS A 273 0.78 -3.16 -28.70
C LYS A 273 0.01 -4.00 -27.70
N SER A 274 -0.64 -5.06 -28.21
CA SER A 274 -1.31 -6.04 -27.34
C SER A 274 -0.32 -7.07 -26.80
N SER A 275 -0.53 -7.47 -25.56
CA SER A 275 0.11 -8.59 -24.90
C SER A 275 -0.98 -9.36 -24.13
N THR A 276 -1.26 -10.60 -24.53
CA THR A 276 -2.38 -11.37 -23.98
C THR A 276 -1.93 -12.38 -22.95
N LEU A 277 -2.51 -12.32 -21.75
CA LEU A 277 -2.38 -13.35 -20.73
C LEU A 277 -3.55 -14.33 -20.85
N ARG A 278 -3.26 -15.64 -20.87
CA ARG A 278 -4.28 -16.69 -20.88
C ARG A 278 -4.46 -17.29 -19.49
N LEU A 279 -5.68 -17.22 -18.99
CA LEU A 279 -6.08 -17.78 -17.72
C LEU A 279 -6.91 -19.05 -17.94
N THR A 280 -6.61 -20.08 -17.15
CA THR A 280 -7.45 -21.27 -17.04
C THR A 280 -7.84 -21.43 -15.58
N ALA A 281 -9.12 -21.47 -15.28
CA ALA A 281 -9.61 -21.68 -13.93
C ALA A 281 -10.89 -22.53 -13.96
N ALA A 282 -11.05 -23.38 -12.95
CA ALA A 282 -12.31 -24.05 -12.66
C ALA A 282 -13.17 -23.14 -11.79
N ALA A 283 -13.92 -22.24 -12.40
CA ALA A 283 -14.81 -21.30 -11.73
C ALA A 283 -16.05 -21.11 -12.61
N ASP A 284 -17.08 -20.45 -12.12
CA ASP A 284 -18.14 -20.04 -13.00
C ASP A 284 -17.70 -18.91 -13.94
N VAL A 285 -18.50 -18.65 -14.98
CA VAL A 285 -18.18 -17.63 -16.00
C VAL A 285 -18.05 -16.22 -15.42
N GLN A 286 -18.84 -15.89 -14.40
CA GLN A 286 -18.82 -14.56 -13.79
C GLN A 286 -17.58 -14.38 -12.91
N GLU A 287 -17.20 -15.39 -12.14
CA GLU A 287 -15.94 -15.37 -11.37
C GLU A 287 -14.72 -15.29 -12.30
N LEU A 288 -14.76 -15.98 -13.43
CA LEU A 288 -13.70 -15.95 -14.42
C LEU A 288 -13.54 -14.55 -15.03
N ALA A 289 -14.65 -13.89 -15.36
CA ALA A 289 -14.66 -12.51 -15.85
C ALA A 289 -14.07 -11.54 -14.83
N GLN A 290 -14.45 -11.67 -13.56
CA GLN A 290 -13.89 -10.83 -12.48
C GLN A 290 -12.39 -11.05 -12.30
N ARG A 291 -11.91 -12.29 -12.32
CA ARG A 291 -10.47 -12.59 -12.23
C ARG A 291 -9.68 -12.01 -13.40
N THR A 292 -10.27 -12.02 -14.57
CA THR A 292 -9.66 -11.45 -15.78
C THR A 292 -9.51 -9.93 -15.64
N ALA A 293 -10.58 -9.24 -15.23
CA ALA A 293 -10.55 -7.82 -14.95
C ALA A 293 -9.56 -7.47 -13.81
N ALA A 294 -9.48 -8.30 -12.76
CA ALA A 294 -8.56 -8.12 -11.64
C ALA A 294 -7.09 -8.14 -12.09
N VAL A 295 -6.71 -9.09 -12.96
CA VAL A 295 -5.34 -9.16 -13.49
C VAL A 295 -5.02 -7.94 -14.33
N LEU A 296 -5.96 -7.43 -15.11
CA LEU A 296 -5.77 -6.21 -15.90
C LEU A 296 -5.71 -4.97 -15.03
N ALA A 297 -6.49 -4.91 -13.96
CA ALA A 297 -6.42 -3.82 -12.98
C ALA A 297 -5.03 -3.75 -12.30
N GLU A 298 -4.49 -4.90 -11.87
CA GLU A 298 -3.14 -4.99 -11.29
C GLU A 298 -2.07 -4.63 -12.33
N SER A 299 -2.21 -5.13 -13.55
CA SER A 299 -1.29 -4.85 -14.66
C SER A 299 -1.31 -3.38 -15.06
N GLY A 300 -2.47 -2.73 -14.95
CA GLY A 300 -2.67 -1.34 -15.30
C GLY A 300 -1.80 -0.37 -14.51
N PHE A 301 -1.43 -0.69 -13.27
CA PHE A 301 -0.50 0.14 -12.50
C PHE A 301 0.96 -0.04 -12.94
N PHE A 302 1.23 0.29 -14.19
CA PHE A 302 2.53 0.08 -14.84
C PHE A 302 3.56 1.18 -14.55
N ALA A 303 3.13 2.38 -14.15
CA ALA A 303 4.00 3.49 -13.81
C ALA A 303 4.12 3.61 -12.30
N ARG A 304 5.33 3.87 -11.83
CA ARG A 304 5.67 4.10 -10.42
C ARG A 304 6.43 5.40 -10.26
N CYS A 305 6.23 6.04 -9.13
CA CYS A 305 7.00 7.19 -8.71
C CYS A 305 7.38 7.00 -7.26
N SER A 306 8.67 7.15 -6.94
CA SER A 306 9.15 7.11 -5.56
C SER A 306 9.83 8.43 -5.21
N GLY A 307 9.64 8.88 -3.98
CA GLY A 307 10.17 10.14 -3.50
C GLY A 307 10.14 10.27 -2.00
N GLU A 308 10.70 11.35 -1.52
CA GLU A 308 10.72 11.72 -0.12
C GLU A 308 10.36 13.19 0.05
N VAL A 309 9.42 13.46 0.95
CA VAL A 309 8.95 14.82 1.26
C VAL A 309 9.13 15.11 2.73
N ASP A 310 9.40 16.38 3.02
CA ASP A 310 9.31 16.92 4.36
C ASP A 310 7.82 17.14 4.70
N ALA A 311 7.34 16.45 5.72
CA ALA A 311 5.94 16.51 6.13
C ALA A 311 5.53 17.90 6.64
N ASP A 312 6.45 18.67 7.22
CA ASP A 312 6.19 20.03 7.67
C ASP A 312 5.94 21.00 6.51
N ARG A 313 6.42 20.67 5.32
CA ARG A 313 6.22 21.48 4.11
C ARG A 313 4.95 21.12 3.36
N ILE A 314 4.61 19.83 3.26
CA ILE A 314 3.40 19.39 2.57
C ILE A 314 2.13 19.64 3.40
N LEU A 315 2.28 19.82 4.73
CA LEU A 315 1.23 20.14 5.70
C LEU A 315 0.07 19.15 5.75
N THR A 316 0.25 17.96 5.20
CA THR A 316 -0.73 16.87 5.24
C THR A 316 -0.03 15.54 5.50
N ILE A 317 -0.78 14.58 6.00
CA ILE A 317 -0.31 13.21 6.21
C ILE A 317 -0.71 12.40 4.99
N LEU A 318 0.27 11.87 4.27
CA LEU A 318 -0.01 10.93 3.18
C LEU A 318 -0.38 9.58 3.77
N ARG A 319 -1.46 9.00 3.27
CA ARG A 319 -1.93 7.67 3.66
C ARG A 319 -2.08 6.79 2.42
N VAL A 320 -1.96 5.49 2.61
CA VAL A 320 -2.21 4.52 1.55
C VAL A 320 -3.65 4.63 1.04
N GLY A 321 -3.80 4.73 -0.29
CA GLY A 321 -5.08 4.91 -0.96
C GLY A 321 -5.45 6.36 -1.23
N ASP A 322 -4.67 7.34 -0.76
CA ASP A 322 -4.83 8.73 -1.13
C ASP A 322 -4.41 8.97 -2.59
N VAL A 323 -5.03 9.96 -3.22
CA VAL A 323 -4.59 10.50 -4.50
C VAL A 323 -3.79 11.77 -4.24
N VAL A 324 -2.65 11.93 -4.92
CA VAL A 324 -1.83 13.14 -4.90
C VAL A 324 -1.59 13.64 -6.31
N THR A 325 -1.44 14.94 -6.48
CA THR A 325 -1.08 15.53 -7.78
C THR A 325 0.40 15.85 -7.82
N ILE A 326 1.11 15.45 -8.88
CA ILE A 326 2.49 15.87 -9.18
C ILE A 326 2.44 16.94 -10.26
N GLU A 327 3.08 18.08 -10.01
CA GLU A 327 3.20 19.20 -10.96
C GLU A 327 4.66 19.46 -11.32
N GLY A 328 4.89 19.87 -12.58
CA GLY A 328 6.22 20.26 -13.05
C GLY A 328 7.12 19.09 -13.48
N ALA A 329 6.62 17.86 -13.50
CA ALA A 329 7.35 16.67 -13.96
C ALA A 329 7.19 16.43 -15.49
N GLY A 330 6.85 17.48 -16.24
CA GLY A 330 6.54 17.39 -17.68
C GLY A 330 5.16 16.80 -17.94
N ASN A 331 4.70 16.84 -19.20
CA ASN A 331 3.34 16.45 -19.56
C ASN A 331 3.06 14.96 -19.34
N ILE A 332 4.10 14.12 -19.38
CA ILE A 332 3.94 12.66 -19.25
C ILE A 332 3.73 12.23 -17.79
N HIS A 333 4.48 12.84 -16.86
CA HIS A 333 4.53 12.39 -15.47
C HIS A 333 3.74 13.28 -14.50
N SER A 334 3.40 14.52 -14.91
CA SER A 334 2.51 15.39 -14.12
C SER A 334 1.09 14.84 -14.10
N GLY A 335 0.33 15.18 -13.06
CA GLY A 335 -1.06 14.74 -12.87
C GLY A 335 -1.25 13.87 -11.62
N ASN A 336 -2.35 13.14 -11.56
CA ASN A 336 -2.76 12.39 -10.38
C ASN A 336 -2.04 11.04 -10.25
N TRP A 337 -1.70 10.69 -9.02
CA TRP A 337 -1.04 9.45 -8.64
C TRP A 337 -1.68 8.88 -7.38
N LEU A 338 -1.79 7.56 -7.28
CA LEU A 338 -2.30 6.85 -6.11
C LEU A 338 -1.16 6.49 -5.15
N VAL A 339 -1.30 6.80 -3.87
CA VAL A 339 -0.34 6.40 -2.84
C VAL A 339 -0.45 4.90 -2.58
N TRP A 340 0.62 4.17 -2.92
CA TRP A 340 0.69 2.71 -2.77
C TRP A 340 1.38 2.28 -1.49
N ASN A 341 2.44 3.00 -1.13
CA ASN A 341 3.20 2.78 0.11
C ASN A 341 3.65 4.14 0.64
N VAL A 342 3.67 4.28 1.95
CA VAL A 342 4.26 5.44 2.62
C VAL A 342 5.00 5.00 3.88
N ARG A 343 6.22 5.53 4.06
CA ARG A 343 7.01 5.36 5.27
C ARG A 343 7.24 6.71 5.93
N HIS A 344 6.70 6.86 7.11
CA HIS A 344 6.94 8.00 7.98
C HIS A 344 8.18 7.74 8.82
N SER A 345 9.15 8.67 8.76
CA SER A 345 10.37 8.62 9.57
C SER A 345 10.42 9.84 10.47
N PHE A 346 10.51 9.60 11.76
CA PHE A 346 10.55 10.64 12.80
C PHE A 346 11.91 10.66 13.43
N SER A 347 12.49 11.86 13.51
CA SER A 347 13.67 12.20 14.30
C SER A 347 13.35 13.36 15.24
N LEU A 348 14.32 13.76 16.08
CA LEU A 348 14.12 14.88 17.01
C LEU A 348 13.71 16.18 16.31
N ASP A 349 14.23 16.42 15.12
CA ASP A 349 14.12 17.71 14.42
C ASP A 349 13.37 17.61 13.07
N SER A 350 12.99 16.41 12.63
CA SER A 350 12.39 16.24 11.32
C SER A 350 11.37 15.09 11.29
N TRP A 351 10.37 15.28 10.44
CA TRP A 351 9.45 14.24 10.02
C TRP A 351 9.43 14.19 8.51
N THR A 352 9.88 13.07 7.95
CA THR A 352 9.86 12.84 6.50
C THR A 352 8.88 11.72 6.13
N MET A 353 8.33 11.81 4.95
CA MET A 353 7.47 10.80 4.35
C MET A 353 8.10 10.33 3.05
N ARG A 354 8.62 9.09 3.05
CA ARG A 354 9.04 8.42 1.82
C ARG A 354 7.86 7.66 1.26
N PHE A 355 7.53 7.89 0.00
CA PHE A 355 6.37 7.30 -0.65
C PHE A 355 6.72 6.53 -1.90
N THR A 356 5.85 5.59 -2.24
CA THR A 356 5.73 4.99 -3.57
C THR A 356 4.32 5.25 -4.07
N LEU A 357 4.24 5.93 -5.19
CA LEU A 357 3.00 6.20 -5.90
C LEU A 357 2.90 5.27 -7.10
N VAL A 358 1.67 4.95 -7.51
CA VAL A 358 1.40 4.17 -8.72
C VAL A 358 0.40 4.90 -9.61
N ARG A 359 0.46 4.59 -10.92
CA ARG A 359 -0.42 5.19 -11.90
C ARG A 359 -0.76 4.19 -13.00
N ASN A 360 -2.01 4.19 -13.44
CA ASN A 360 -2.51 3.30 -14.48
C ASN A 360 -2.66 3.98 -15.85
N ALA A 361 -2.25 5.23 -15.95
CA ALA A 361 -2.26 5.99 -17.18
C ALA A 361 -1.13 7.03 -17.22
N MET A 362 -0.77 7.52 -18.36
CA MET A 362 0.25 8.55 -18.55
C MET A 362 -0.33 9.71 -19.36
N GLY A 363 0.20 10.92 -19.13
CA GLY A 363 -0.20 12.10 -19.87
C GLY A 363 0.23 12.07 -21.36
N PRO A 364 -0.26 13.02 -22.17
CA PRO A 364 0.06 13.09 -23.58
C PRO A 364 1.56 13.36 -23.79
N PRO A 365 2.15 12.90 -24.89
CA PRO A 365 3.51 13.29 -25.24
C PRO A 365 3.58 14.80 -25.41
N GLY A 366 4.64 15.42 -24.89
CA GLY A 366 4.85 16.87 -25.05
C GLY A 366 4.91 17.30 -26.52
N PRO A 367 4.60 18.55 -26.82
CA PRO A 367 4.75 19.09 -28.20
C PRO A 367 6.21 18.97 -28.62
N GLY A 368 6.51 18.05 -29.53
CA GLY A 368 7.86 17.75 -30.01
C GLY A 368 8.37 16.34 -29.78
N GLY A 369 7.59 15.49 -29.13
CA GLY A 369 7.93 14.08 -28.83
C GLY A 369 7.72 13.10 -29.97
N THR A 370 8.04 13.48 -31.21
CA THR A 370 8.24 12.48 -32.26
C THR A 370 9.63 11.88 -32.10
N LEU A 371 9.69 10.57 -31.89
CA LEU A 371 10.92 9.76 -31.77
C LEU A 371 11.87 9.83 -32.99
N THR A 372 11.65 10.75 -33.93
CA THR A 372 12.46 10.95 -35.11
C THR A 372 13.84 11.52 -34.80
N SER A 373 14.12 12.00 -33.59
CA SER A 373 15.44 12.57 -33.27
C SER A 373 16.40 11.60 -32.54
N MET A 374 15.94 10.40 -32.12
CA MET A 374 16.82 9.45 -31.42
C MET A 374 17.53 8.45 -32.34
N SER A 375 17.20 8.36 -33.61
CA SER A 375 17.92 7.50 -34.55
C SER A 375 19.33 8.02 -34.94
N GLY A 376 19.65 9.27 -34.60
CA GLY A 376 20.97 9.85 -34.82
C GLY A 376 21.99 9.64 -33.69
N ALA A 377 21.55 9.27 -32.51
CA ALA A 377 22.44 9.16 -31.35
C ALA A 377 23.07 7.78 -31.16
N LEU A 378 22.63 6.78 -31.93
CA LEU A 378 23.17 5.41 -31.89
C LEU A 378 24.08 5.07 -33.09
N ALA A 379 24.33 5.99 -33.97
CA ALA A 379 25.40 5.85 -34.95
C ALA A 379 26.72 6.18 -34.24
N GLY A 380 27.38 5.17 -33.72
CA GLY A 380 28.76 5.28 -33.27
C GLY A 380 29.65 5.77 -34.43
N PRO A 381 30.81 6.37 -34.13
CA PRO A 381 31.71 6.84 -35.17
C PRO A 381 32.09 5.66 -36.05
N ALA A 382 31.81 5.78 -37.34
CA ALA A 382 32.35 4.87 -38.36
C ALA A 382 33.87 4.96 -38.26
N GLU A 383 34.50 3.84 -37.87
CA GLU A 383 35.92 3.66 -37.97
C GLU A 383 36.35 3.92 -39.40
N ALA A 384 37.09 4.98 -39.61
CA ALA A 384 37.87 5.15 -40.79
C ALA A 384 39.07 4.20 -40.71
N ALA A 385 38.92 3.03 -41.32
CA ALA A 385 40.06 2.19 -41.68
C ALA A 385 40.51 2.60 -43.05
N GLU A 386 41.60 3.34 -43.13
CA GLU A 386 42.53 3.30 -44.27
C GLU A 386 43.88 3.88 -43.83
N LEU A 387 44.85 3.02 -43.84
CA LEU A 387 46.25 2.95 -44.21
C LEU A 387 47.11 2.23 -43.18
#